data_9a5df39e45a3ae4f93f65206f57bd672
#
_entry.id   9a5df39e45a3ae4f93f65206f57bd672
#
_cell.length_a   1.000
_cell.length_b   1.000
_cell.length_c   1.000
_cell.angle_alpha   90.00
_cell.angle_beta   90.00
_cell.angle_gamma   90.00
#
_symmetry.space_group_name_H-M   'P 1'
#
loop_
_entity.id
_entity.type
_entity.pdbx_description
1 polymer ?
#
loop_
_entity_poly.entity_id
_entity_poly.type
_entity_poly.pdbx_seq_one_letter_code
_entity_poly.pdbx_strand_id
1 'polypeptide(L)'
;HLGFDYVGEHKMGPLSIAMFKVKQVDGLAIQAALSMARAKTMSGQMKNTALITVGPSLHGKSTLTIMLELANSELAGRLKLKTDAEEGVYPMNDDIVLLQPLMDPVKATKDGKQSTLYYGIDGTENNLYAMPFGLNKAEDPITFEAVRGTDEDPNSQETLENVPINLDSWSPNFLSNPVRNMRVTLSRTRLVARKGANDLLKKITNGRETEGVHVPIEDTDQVFWQAVMRQNTVVPPLRRLSSEQYIRILMYGEAVQMGAAIGAIGRPYVEYFSDPFIIGLEDENANSLYNIVKKIEEGGLSQQYFVFNTGGVGADTNDQASGANYKKIPRELTLMLQEALLRDAVKFEYEDLLGSDLAVAIVDEAGTEVVDLRNEWLPKNIYGEKDYSQRITELSRRRFYGESQKDKAGILRYTKVVNRLYDLSDIPVPSNERELAWLLSFFWNVDHAYETLAELRAHVSEGDAPVADVLKKLQDMYAQATGNGLSLDGAAAAALSYLGF
;
A
#
# COMPACT_ATOMS: atom_id res chain seq x y z
N HIS A 1 -28.88 3.18 14.92
CA HIS A 1 -27.90 2.63 15.89
C HIS A 1 -28.32 2.99 17.32
N LEU A 2 -28.95 2.07 18.00
CA LEU A 2 -29.33 2.23 19.42
C LEU A 2 -28.48 1.26 20.26
N GLY A 3 -27.88 1.75 21.34
CA GLY A 3 -27.14 0.91 22.28
C GLY A 3 -25.69 0.60 21.92
N PHE A 4 -25.12 1.29 20.93
CA PHE A 4 -23.69 1.21 20.58
C PHE A 4 -22.94 2.37 21.23
N ASP A 5 -21.81 2.05 21.81
CA ASP A 5 -20.86 2.99 22.42
C ASP A 5 -19.57 3.15 21.60
N TYR A 6 -19.50 2.52 20.42
CA TYR A 6 -18.35 2.57 19.51
C TYR A 6 -18.64 3.45 18.29
N VAL A 7 -17.92 4.58 18.17
CA VAL A 7 -18.12 5.56 17.10
C VAL A 7 -17.91 4.95 15.70
N GLY A 8 -17.01 3.97 15.58
CA GLY A 8 -16.76 3.27 14.32
C GLY A 8 -17.99 2.64 13.68
N GLU A 9 -18.96 2.16 14.48
CA GLU A 9 -20.22 1.60 13.96
C GLU A 9 -21.09 2.68 13.28
N HIS A 10 -21.11 3.88 13.82
CA HIS A 10 -21.83 5.01 13.22
C HIS A 10 -21.20 5.46 11.91
N LYS A 11 -19.88 5.36 11.81
CA LYS A 11 -19.10 5.67 10.61
C LYS A 11 -19.35 4.66 9.51
N MET A 12 -19.34 3.34 9.79
CA MET A 12 -19.40 2.28 8.81
C MET A 12 -20.69 2.25 8.00
N GLY A 13 -21.84 2.59 8.58
CA GLY A 13 -23.11 2.61 7.87
C GLY A 13 -23.12 3.58 6.67
N PRO A 14 -22.88 4.88 6.89
CA PRO A 14 -22.77 5.86 5.79
C PRO A 14 -21.67 5.53 4.78
N LEU A 15 -20.50 5.05 5.23
CA LEU A 15 -19.41 4.65 4.35
C LEU A 15 -19.81 3.51 3.41
N SER A 16 -20.46 2.47 3.92
CA SER A 16 -20.93 1.35 3.10
C SER A 16 -21.90 1.79 2.00
N ILE A 17 -22.77 2.77 2.31
CA ILE A 17 -23.66 3.38 1.32
C ILE A 17 -22.86 4.15 0.26
N ALA A 18 -21.87 4.94 0.68
CA ALA A 18 -21.02 5.71 -0.24
C ALA A 18 -20.22 4.76 -1.16
N MET A 19 -19.61 3.70 -0.61
CA MET A 19 -18.88 2.67 -1.35
C MET A 19 -19.77 1.99 -2.40
N PHE A 20 -20.99 1.62 -2.02
CA PHE A 20 -21.95 1.03 -2.95
C PHE A 20 -22.33 2.01 -4.08
N LYS A 21 -22.58 3.27 -3.73
CA LYS A 21 -22.95 4.31 -4.71
C LYS A 21 -21.84 4.59 -5.71
N VAL A 22 -20.61 4.71 -5.26
CA VAL A 22 -19.46 4.97 -6.13
C VAL A 22 -19.21 3.80 -7.08
N LYS A 23 -19.42 2.56 -6.62
CA LYS A 23 -19.30 1.37 -7.48
C LYS A 23 -20.37 1.31 -8.57
N GLN A 24 -21.58 1.85 -8.32
CA GLN A 24 -22.65 1.91 -9.33
C GLN A 24 -22.35 2.84 -10.51
N VAL A 25 -21.37 3.72 -10.38
CA VAL A 25 -20.95 4.67 -11.41
C VAL A 25 -19.52 4.40 -11.92
N ASP A 26 -19.10 3.13 -11.92
CA ASP A 26 -17.76 2.69 -12.35
C ASP A 26 -16.60 3.30 -11.53
N GLY A 27 -16.87 3.70 -10.31
CA GLY A 27 -15.86 4.08 -9.34
C GLY A 27 -15.53 2.96 -8.37
N LEU A 28 -14.63 3.24 -7.43
CA LEU A 28 -14.20 2.31 -6.40
C LEU A 28 -13.89 3.04 -5.10
N ALA A 29 -14.26 2.43 -3.98
CA ALA A 29 -13.78 2.81 -2.67
C ALA A 29 -12.67 1.87 -2.23
N ILE A 30 -11.59 2.40 -1.69
CA ILE A 30 -10.45 1.62 -1.19
C ILE A 30 -10.10 2.02 0.24
N GLN A 31 -9.66 1.05 1.05
CA GLN A 31 -9.16 1.33 2.39
C GLN A 31 -7.77 1.97 2.29
N ALA A 32 -7.75 3.28 2.25
CA ALA A 32 -6.53 4.04 2.08
C ALA A 32 -6.55 5.36 2.86
N ALA A 33 -5.37 5.77 3.27
CA ALA A 33 -5.13 7.13 3.71
C ALA A 33 -4.72 8.00 2.51
N LEU A 34 -4.99 9.30 2.59
CA LEU A 34 -4.75 10.27 1.52
C LEU A 34 -4.05 11.50 2.06
N SER A 35 -3.01 11.95 1.38
CA SER A 35 -2.38 13.24 1.63
C SER A 35 -1.86 13.88 0.35
N MET A 36 -1.72 15.20 0.36
CA MET A 36 -1.01 15.96 -0.67
C MET A 36 0.35 16.39 -0.15
N ALA A 37 1.38 16.08 -0.90
CA ALA A 37 2.74 16.55 -0.63
C ALA A 37 3.19 17.54 -1.72
N ARG A 38 3.84 18.62 -1.29
CA ARG A 38 4.56 19.53 -2.17
C ARG A 38 6.02 19.50 -1.76
N ALA A 39 6.87 18.97 -2.62
CA ALA A 39 8.26 18.71 -2.31
C ALA A 39 9.19 19.12 -3.45
N LYS A 40 10.36 19.62 -3.08
CA LYS A 40 11.45 19.90 -4.02
C LYS A 40 12.24 18.63 -4.28
N THR A 41 12.35 18.25 -5.54
CA THR A 41 13.16 17.11 -5.99
C THR A 41 14.66 17.44 -5.95
N MET A 42 15.50 16.43 -6.09
CA MET A 42 16.96 16.62 -6.20
C MET A 42 17.35 17.50 -7.40
N SER A 43 16.57 17.47 -8.50
CA SER A 43 16.77 18.35 -9.66
C SER A 43 16.33 19.81 -9.42
N GLY A 44 15.80 20.13 -8.25
CA GLY A 44 15.30 21.46 -7.89
C GLY A 44 13.88 21.75 -8.35
N GLN A 45 13.19 20.82 -9.02
CA GLN A 45 11.81 20.98 -9.43
C GLN A 45 10.87 20.81 -8.23
N MET A 46 9.89 21.71 -8.09
CA MET A 46 8.82 21.56 -7.11
C MET A 46 7.72 20.67 -7.70
N LYS A 47 7.38 19.57 -7.02
CA LYS A 47 6.32 18.64 -7.45
C LYS A 47 5.20 18.54 -6.43
N ASN A 48 3.97 18.49 -6.94
CA ASN A 48 2.76 18.22 -6.17
C ASN A 48 2.38 16.74 -6.35
N THR A 49 2.43 15.98 -5.27
CA THR A 49 2.22 14.53 -5.28
C THR A 49 1.01 14.16 -4.43
N ALA A 50 0.04 13.45 -5.00
CA ALA A 50 -1.00 12.78 -4.23
C ALA A 50 -0.45 11.45 -3.70
N LEU A 51 -0.50 11.24 -2.39
CA LEU A 51 -0.06 10.02 -1.71
C LEU A 51 -1.29 9.21 -1.31
N ILE A 52 -1.50 8.05 -1.93
CA ILE A 52 -2.58 7.11 -1.59
C ILE A 52 -1.93 5.91 -0.91
N THR A 53 -2.14 5.79 0.40
CA THR A 53 -1.51 4.73 1.20
C THR A 53 -2.53 3.66 1.57
N VAL A 54 -2.47 2.53 0.88
CA VAL A 54 -3.38 1.39 1.04
C VAL A 54 -2.80 0.38 2.03
N GLY A 55 -3.63 -0.17 2.87
CA GLY A 55 -3.21 -1.26 3.77
C GLY A 55 -4.12 -1.44 4.97
N PRO A 56 -3.98 -2.56 5.68
CA PRO A 56 -4.78 -2.86 6.86
C PRO A 56 -4.59 -1.83 7.98
N SER A 57 -5.54 -1.79 8.91
CA SER A 57 -5.41 -0.97 10.10
C SER A 57 -4.14 -1.34 10.90
N LEU A 58 -3.47 -0.35 11.49
CA LEU A 58 -2.26 -0.51 12.30
C LEU A 58 -0.95 -0.86 11.56
N HIS A 59 -0.96 -0.89 10.23
CA HIS A 59 0.23 -1.21 9.43
C HIS A 59 1.05 0.02 9.01
N GLY A 60 0.67 1.22 9.46
CA GLY A 60 1.46 2.43 9.22
C GLY A 60 0.85 3.45 8.26
N LYS A 61 -0.41 3.24 7.77
CA LYS A 61 -1.10 4.24 6.94
C LYS A 61 -1.07 5.63 7.55
N SER A 62 -1.64 5.76 8.76
CA SER A 62 -1.68 7.04 9.48
C SER A 62 -0.27 7.63 9.72
N THR A 63 0.73 6.78 9.97
CA THR A 63 2.11 7.24 10.13
C THR A 63 2.62 7.94 8.87
N LEU A 64 2.52 7.30 7.71
CA LEU A 64 2.95 7.86 6.43
C LEU A 64 2.16 9.10 6.03
N THR A 65 0.89 9.18 6.42
CA THR A 65 -0.01 10.27 6.06
C THR A 65 0.12 11.48 6.98
N ILE A 66 0.24 11.22 8.29
CA ILE A 66 0.16 12.26 9.35
C ILE A 66 1.54 12.75 9.76
N MET A 67 2.53 11.85 9.89
CA MET A 67 3.80 12.14 10.56
C MET A 67 4.91 12.63 9.63
N LEU A 68 4.76 12.53 8.32
CA LEU A 68 5.78 13.02 7.39
C LEU A 68 5.95 14.54 7.49
N GLU A 69 7.19 14.97 7.72
CA GLU A 69 7.61 16.38 7.74
C GLU A 69 8.73 16.57 6.71
N LEU A 70 8.61 17.60 5.87
CA LEU A 70 9.58 17.90 4.81
C LEU A 70 10.50 19.07 5.17
N ALA A 71 9.97 20.05 5.91
CA ALA A 71 10.73 21.23 6.27
C ALA A 71 11.83 20.89 7.31
N ASN A 72 13.08 21.22 6.99
CA ASN A 72 14.23 20.98 7.85
C ASN A 72 14.39 19.52 8.31
N SER A 73 13.98 18.56 7.47
CA SER A 73 14.12 17.14 7.77
C SER A 73 15.61 16.74 7.88
N GLU A 74 15.86 15.67 8.62
CA GLU A 74 17.21 15.08 8.71
C GLU A 74 17.73 14.67 7.32
N LEU A 75 16.84 14.08 6.50
CA LEU A 75 17.19 13.67 5.16
C LEU A 75 17.57 14.86 4.27
N ALA A 76 16.81 15.94 4.29
CA ALA A 76 17.17 17.16 3.55
C ALA A 76 18.56 17.67 3.92
N GLY A 77 18.92 17.61 5.22
CA GLY A 77 20.26 17.94 5.70
C GLY A 77 21.33 17.01 5.14
N ARG A 78 21.10 15.70 5.13
CA ARG A 78 22.02 14.70 4.55
C ARG A 78 22.20 14.88 3.04
N LEU A 79 21.12 15.19 2.33
CA LEU A 79 21.10 15.46 0.89
C LEU A 79 21.69 16.84 0.54
N LYS A 80 22.01 17.66 1.53
CA LYS A 80 22.42 19.07 1.36
C LYS A 80 21.40 19.90 0.56
N LEU A 81 20.13 19.49 0.64
CA LEU A 81 19.03 20.13 -0.04
C LEU A 81 18.55 21.33 0.79
N LYS A 82 18.52 22.50 0.17
CA LYS A 82 17.87 23.66 0.78
C LYS A 82 16.36 23.50 0.63
N THR A 83 15.69 23.20 1.74
CA THR A 83 14.23 23.13 1.78
C THR A 83 13.62 24.50 1.52
N ASP A 84 12.42 24.50 0.93
CA ASP A 84 11.63 25.69 0.63
C ASP A 84 10.48 25.82 1.64
N ALA A 85 10.12 27.07 1.97
CA ALA A 85 8.93 27.35 2.81
C ALA A 85 7.60 26.95 2.16
N GLU A 86 7.65 26.63 0.86
CA GLU A 86 6.50 26.14 0.12
C GLU A 86 6.32 24.62 0.20
N GLU A 87 7.31 23.89 0.73
CA GLU A 87 7.23 22.44 0.93
C GLU A 87 6.36 22.10 2.14
N GLY A 88 5.69 20.94 2.05
CA GLY A 88 4.89 20.43 3.14
C GLY A 88 4.03 19.24 2.77
N VAL A 89 3.35 18.70 3.77
CA VAL A 89 2.39 17.60 3.62
C VAL A 89 1.07 18.01 4.24
N TYR A 90 0.00 17.91 3.46
CA TYR A 90 -1.37 18.14 3.89
C TYR A 90 -2.11 16.81 4.02
N PRO A 91 -2.37 16.32 5.25
CA PRO A 91 -3.18 15.11 5.46
C PRO A 91 -4.63 15.40 5.10
N MET A 92 -5.21 14.58 4.23
CA MET A 92 -6.57 14.78 3.69
C MET A 92 -7.56 13.80 4.30
N ASN A 93 -7.19 12.52 4.39
CA ASN A 93 -8.06 11.42 4.82
C ASN A 93 -7.24 10.28 5.41
N ASP A 94 -7.84 9.44 6.26
CA ASP A 94 -7.11 8.38 6.97
C ASP A 94 -7.66 6.96 6.72
N ASP A 95 -8.87 6.82 6.18
CA ASP A 95 -9.50 5.49 6.16
C ASP A 95 -10.02 5.04 4.79
N ILE A 96 -10.92 5.76 4.15
CA ILE A 96 -11.50 5.39 2.86
C ILE A 96 -11.29 6.50 1.83
N VAL A 97 -10.73 6.11 0.69
CA VAL A 97 -10.57 6.97 -0.49
C VAL A 97 -11.54 6.51 -1.57
N LEU A 98 -12.23 7.44 -2.17
CA LEU A 98 -13.11 7.23 -3.31
C LEU A 98 -12.36 7.59 -4.60
N LEU A 99 -12.35 6.65 -5.53
CA LEU A 99 -11.95 6.85 -6.91
C LEU A 99 -13.22 6.92 -7.73
N GLN A 100 -13.59 8.09 -8.20
CA GLN A 100 -14.88 8.27 -8.85
C GLN A 100 -14.75 8.97 -10.19
N PRO A 101 -15.54 8.56 -11.21
CA PRO A 101 -15.57 9.25 -12.49
C PRO A 101 -15.96 10.71 -12.31
N LEU A 102 -15.26 11.60 -12.97
CA LEU A 102 -15.62 13.00 -13.06
C LEU A 102 -16.81 13.16 -14.01
N MET A 103 -17.81 13.96 -13.63
CA MET A 103 -18.96 14.23 -14.48
C MET A 103 -18.51 14.88 -15.80
N ASP A 104 -17.59 15.83 -15.69
CA ASP A 104 -16.92 16.47 -16.83
C ASP A 104 -15.41 16.20 -16.72
N PRO A 105 -14.79 15.55 -17.72
CA PRO A 105 -13.36 15.33 -17.71
C PRO A 105 -12.58 16.65 -17.63
N VAL A 106 -11.60 16.70 -16.73
CA VAL A 106 -10.78 17.89 -16.52
C VAL A 106 -9.60 17.87 -17.49
N LYS A 107 -9.42 18.96 -18.24
CA LYS A 107 -8.23 19.15 -19.09
C LYS A 107 -7.14 19.83 -18.29
N ALA A 108 -5.96 19.26 -18.31
CA ALA A 108 -4.77 19.80 -17.67
C ALA A 108 -3.59 19.77 -18.63
N THR A 109 -2.57 20.58 -18.35
CA THR A 109 -1.28 20.47 -19.06
C THR A 109 -0.26 19.90 -18.09
N LYS A 110 0.27 18.70 -18.38
CA LYS A 110 1.26 18.01 -17.59
C LYS A 110 2.53 17.85 -18.40
N ASP A 111 3.67 18.34 -17.88
CA ASP A 111 4.96 18.31 -18.59
C ASP A 111 4.90 18.82 -20.04
N GLY A 112 4.10 19.88 -20.26
CA GLY A 112 3.88 20.46 -21.59
C GLY A 112 2.96 19.67 -22.51
N LYS A 113 2.37 18.57 -22.05
CA LYS A 113 1.41 17.73 -22.78
C LYS A 113 -0.01 17.96 -22.31
N GLN A 114 -0.95 17.92 -23.26
CA GLN A 114 -2.39 17.95 -22.93
C GLN A 114 -2.79 16.61 -22.33
N SER A 115 -3.36 16.66 -21.13
CA SER A 115 -3.91 15.53 -20.39
C SER A 115 -5.41 15.68 -20.23
N THR A 116 -6.14 14.57 -20.21
CA THR A 116 -7.58 14.55 -19.93
C THR A 116 -7.84 13.62 -18.76
N LEU A 117 -8.21 14.18 -17.61
CA LEU A 117 -8.39 13.45 -16.38
C LEU A 117 -9.86 13.04 -16.24
N TYR A 118 -10.11 11.75 -16.08
CA TYR A 118 -11.45 11.14 -16.04
C TYR A 118 -11.90 10.77 -14.64
N TYR A 119 -10.98 10.69 -13.68
CA TYR A 119 -11.26 10.26 -12.30
C TYR A 119 -10.80 11.29 -11.29
N GLY A 120 -11.66 11.54 -10.29
CA GLY A 120 -11.30 12.24 -9.05
C GLY A 120 -10.78 11.26 -8.00
N ILE A 121 -10.01 11.78 -7.06
CA ILE A 121 -9.46 11.08 -5.91
C ILE A 121 -9.90 11.85 -4.67
N ASP A 122 -10.78 11.27 -3.87
CA ASP A 122 -11.48 12.00 -2.82
C ASP A 122 -11.43 11.24 -1.50
N GLY A 123 -11.18 11.95 -0.41
CA GLY A 123 -11.36 11.43 0.94
C GLY A 123 -12.84 11.46 1.34
N THR A 124 -13.19 10.67 2.35
CA THR A 124 -14.56 10.56 2.86
C THR A 124 -14.80 11.29 4.18
N GLU A 125 -13.74 11.79 4.81
CA GLU A 125 -13.77 12.29 6.17
C GLU A 125 -13.21 13.71 6.29
N ASN A 126 -13.90 14.57 7.04
CA ASN A 126 -13.39 15.90 7.37
C ASN A 126 -12.37 15.88 8.52
N ASN A 127 -12.43 14.87 9.38
CA ASN A 127 -11.49 14.64 10.45
C ASN A 127 -10.87 13.25 10.30
N LEU A 128 -9.75 13.03 10.98
CA LEU A 128 -9.02 11.78 10.91
C LEU A 128 -9.46 10.87 12.06
N TYR A 129 -9.77 9.62 11.79
CA TYR A 129 -10.14 8.63 12.82
C TYR A 129 -8.96 7.67 13.02
N ALA A 130 -7.93 8.19 13.68
CA ALA A 130 -6.62 7.56 13.78
C ALA A 130 -6.44 6.74 15.07
N MET A 131 -5.41 5.91 15.10
CA MET A 131 -4.99 5.20 16.30
C MET A 131 -3.81 5.93 16.96
N PRO A 132 -3.98 6.41 18.23
CA PRO A 132 -2.92 7.14 18.93
C PRO A 132 -1.91 6.22 19.65
N PHE A 133 -1.93 4.89 19.42
CA PHE A 133 -0.99 3.98 20.08
C PHE A 133 0.46 4.29 19.73
N GLY A 134 1.30 4.42 20.75
CA GLY A 134 2.70 4.76 20.60
C GLY A 134 2.98 6.27 20.52
N LEU A 135 1.93 7.11 20.50
CA LEU A 135 2.10 8.56 20.40
C LEU A 135 2.75 9.11 21.68
N ASN A 136 3.84 9.84 21.52
CA ASN A 136 4.52 10.51 22.64
C ASN A 136 5.08 11.87 22.23
N LYS A 137 5.17 12.79 23.20
CA LYS A 137 5.58 14.19 22.95
C LYS A 137 7.02 14.30 22.46
N ALA A 138 7.90 13.40 22.86
CA ALA A 138 9.33 13.49 22.54
C ALA A 138 9.62 13.12 21.07
N GLU A 139 8.91 12.12 20.57
CA GLU A 139 9.11 11.61 19.18
C GLU A 139 8.18 12.31 18.19
N ASP A 140 6.95 12.66 18.61
CA ASP A 140 5.90 13.16 17.73
C ASP A 140 5.27 14.46 18.27
N PRO A 141 6.04 15.52 18.50
CA PRO A 141 5.54 16.71 19.18
C PRO A 141 4.35 17.36 18.46
N ILE A 142 4.39 17.48 17.15
CA ILE A 142 3.32 18.10 16.34
C ILE A 142 2.01 17.32 16.46
N THR A 143 2.06 16.01 16.23
CA THR A 143 0.86 15.16 16.33
C THR A 143 0.36 15.05 17.76
N PHE A 144 1.28 14.94 18.72
CA PHE A 144 0.93 14.90 20.14
C PHE A 144 0.19 16.16 20.57
N GLU A 145 0.68 17.34 20.20
CA GLU A 145 0.03 18.62 20.51
C GLU A 145 -1.31 18.80 19.77
N ALA A 146 -1.43 18.28 18.56
CA ALA A 146 -2.70 18.28 17.83
C ALA A 146 -3.75 17.42 18.55
N VAL A 147 -3.35 16.32 19.20
CA VAL A 147 -4.24 15.42 19.95
C VAL A 147 -4.52 15.93 21.36
N ARG A 148 -3.50 16.42 22.05
CA ARG A 148 -3.54 16.71 23.49
C ARG A 148 -3.69 18.19 23.84
N GLY A 149 -3.53 19.09 22.88
CA GLY A 149 -3.35 20.50 23.16
C GLY A 149 -1.90 20.84 23.55
N THR A 150 -1.66 22.11 23.85
CA THR A 150 -0.37 22.63 24.31
C THR A 150 -0.44 23.00 25.80
N ASP A 151 0.72 23.31 26.38
CA ASP A 151 0.78 23.83 27.74
C ASP A 151 0.03 25.17 27.88
N GLU A 152 -0.12 25.93 26.79
CA GLU A 152 -0.83 27.21 26.71
C GLU A 152 -2.36 27.01 26.51
N ASP A 153 -2.76 25.90 25.84
CA ASP A 153 -4.15 25.53 25.61
C ASP A 153 -4.38 24.04 25.93
N PRO A 154 -4.35 23.64 27.22
CA PRO A 154 -4.50 22.25 27.62
C PRO A 154 -5.94 21.72 27.45
N ASN A 155 -6.91 22.60 27.22
CA ASN A 155 -8.32 22.23 27.04
C ASN A 155 -8.66 21.87 25.58
N SER A 156 -7.72 21.98 24.66
CA SER A 156 -7.92 21.66 23.25
C SER A 156 -7.76 20.18 22.92
N GLN A 157 -7.91 19.30 23.90
CA GLN A 157 -7.81 17.85 23.69
C GLN A 157 -8.90 17.33 22.75
N GLU A 158 -8.49 16.44 21.86
CA GLU A 158 -9.39 15.72 20.96
C GLU A 158 -10.16 14.61 21.68
N THR A 159 -11.25 14.15 21.06
CA THR A 159 -12.03 13.03 21.57
C THR A 159 -11.22 11.73 21.46
N LEU A 160 -11.05 11.08 22.61
CA LEU A 160 -10.35 9.80 22.74
C LEU A 160 -11.35 8.69 23.04
N GLU A 161 -11.19 7.56 22.38
CA GLU A 161 -12.04 6.38 22.56
C GLU A 161 -11.17 5.16 22.90
N ASN A 162 -11.56 4.42 23.92
CA ASN A 162 -10.86 3.23 24.43
C ASN A 162 -9.38 3.47 24.79
N VAL A 163 -9.00 4.68 25.10
CA VAL A 163 -7.64 5.02 25.53
C VAL A 163 -7.53 4.85 27.04
N PRO A 164 -6.59 4.02 27.53
CA PRO A 164 -6.34 3.87 28.95
C PRO A 164 -5.94 5.20 29.60
N ILE A 165 -6.39 5.42 30.83
CA ILE A 165 -6.04 6.61 31.64
C ILE A 165 -5.06 6.19 32.71
N ASN A 166 -3.98 6.94 32.86
CA ASN A 166 -3.12 6.85 34.03
C ASN A 166 -3.86 7.47 35.23
N LEU A 167 -4.17 6.68 36.26
CA LEU A 167 -4.98 7.11 37.40
C LEU A 167 -4.25 8.09 38.33
N ASP A 168 -2.92 8.11 38.30
CA ASP A 168 -2.14 9.03 39.16
C ASP A 168 -2.08 10.44 38.55
N SER A 169 -1.94 10.53 37.22
CA SER A 169 -1.82 11.81 36.50
C SER A 169 -3.10 12.25 35.78
N TRP A 170 -4.13 11.39 35.74
CA TRP A 170 -5.37 11.59 34.98
C TRP A 170 -5.14 11.90 33.48
N SER A 171 -4.01 11.42 32.95
CA SER A 171 -3.65 11.63 31.57
C SER A 171 -3.83 10.36 30.74
N PRO A 172 -4.13 10.47 29.42
CA PRO A 172 -4.20 9.34 28.53
C PRO A 172 -2.84 8.63 28.44
N ASN A 173 -2.87 7.31 28.45
CA ASN A 173 -1.70 6.47 28.25
C ASN A 173 -1.72 5.82 26.87
N PHE A 174 -1.06 6.46 25.92
CA PHE A 174 -0.95 5.96 24.54
C PHE A 174 0.07 4.82 24.38
N LEU A 175 0.89 4.54 25.41
CA LEU A 175 1.89 3.48 25.40
C LEU A 175 1.35 2.16 25.98
N SER A 176 0.22 2.18 26.63
CA SER A 176 -0.42 0.97 27.13
C SER A 176 -0.99 0.16 25.98
N ASN A 177 -0.70 -1.15 25.97
CA ASN A 177 -1.28 -2.04 24.98
C ASN A 177 -2.82 -2.07 25.14
N PRO A 178 -3.59 -1.63 24.15
CA PRO A 178 -5.03 -1.50 24.31
C PRO A 178 -5.70 -2.87 24.37
N VAL A 179 -6.61 -3.03 25.31
CA VAL A 179 -7.50 -4.19 25.38
C VAL A 179 -8.53 -4.16 24.26
N ARG A 180 -8.80 -2.97 23.73
CA ARG A 180 -9.73 -2.69 22.62
C ARG A 180 -9.10 -1.70 21.63
N ASN A 181 -9.79 -1.51 20.53
CA ASN A 181 -9.41 -0.61 19.46
C ASN A 181 -9.38 0.86 19.96
N MET A 182 -8.18 1.34 20.29
CA MET A 182 -7.91 2.70 20.72
C MET A 182 -8.07 3.66 19.55
N ARG A 183 -8.81 4.76 19.70
CA ARG A 183 -9.02 5.75 18.64
C ARG A 183 -8.92 7.19 19.15
N VAL A 184 -8.61 8.08 18.20
CA VAL A 184 -8.75 9.52 18.37
C VAL A 184 -9.48 10.09 17.14
N THR A 185 -10.47 10.95 17.41
CA THR A 185 -11.08 11.77 16.36
C THR A 185 -10.26 13.05 16.25
N LEU A 186 -9.24 13.04 15.40
CA LEU A 186 -8.29 14.15 15.26
C LEU A 186 -8.80 15.17 14.25
N SER A 187 -8.92 16.42 14.65
CA SER A 187 -9.27 17.52 13.76
C SER A 187 -8.18 17.72 12.70
N ARG A 188 -8.55 17.54 11.44
CA ARG A 188 -7.64 17.83 10.31
C ARG A 188 -7.17 19.27 10.33
N THR A 189 -8.07 20.23 10.56
CA THR A 189 -7.73 21.66 10.62
C THR A 189 -6.69 21.95 11.71
N ARG A 190 -6.83 21.34 12.88
CA ARG A 190 -5.86 21.49 13.98
C ARG A 190 -4.51 20.87 13.62
N LEU A 191 -4.51 19.66 13.09
CA LEU A 191 -3.28 18.99 12.66
C LEU A 191 -2.56 19.80 11.58
N VAL A 192 -3.27 20.24 10.55
CA VAL A 192 -2.72 21.06 9.45
C VAL A 192 -2.14 22.37 9.97
N ALA A 193 -2.82 23.02 10.93
CA ALA A 193 -2.30 24.23 11.56
C ALA A 193 -0.99 23.97 12.36
N ARG A 194 -0.92 22.87 13.10
CA ARG A 194 0.31 22.47 13.83
C ARG A 194 1.47 22.13 12.89
N LYS A 195 1.17 21.56 11.72
CA LYS A 195 2.15 21.29 10.67
C LYS A 195 2.59 22.55 9.89
N GLY A 196 1.97 23.69 10.13
CA GLY A 196 2.21 24.90 9.31
C GLY A 196 1.75 24.77 7.86
N ALA A 197 0.83 23.86 7.56
CA ALA A 197 0.40 23.51 6.21
C ALA A 197 -0.95 24.16 5.81
N ASN A 198 -1.44 25.17 6.53
CA ASN A 198 -2.74 25.80 6.27
C ASN A 198 -2.88 26.32 4.82
N ASP A 199 -1.83 26.91 4.28
CA ASP A 199 -1.83 27.50 2.94
C ASP A 199 -1.33 26.53 1.87
N LEU A 200 -1.01 25.29 2.22
CA LEU A 200 -0.36 24.36 1.27
C LEU A 200 -1.26 24.07 0.06
N LEU A 201 -2.55 23.81 0.27
CA LEU A 201 -3.46 23.56 -0.84
C LEU A 201 -3.64 24.80 -1.73
N LYS A 202 -3.68 26.01 -1.14
CA LYS A 202 -3.69 27.26 -1.92
C LYS A 202 -2.41 27.45 -2.75
N LYS A 203 -1.26 27.08 -2.21
CA LYS A 203 0.01 27.08 -2.96
C LYS A 203 0.00 26.08 -4.11
N ILE A 204 -0.52 24.86 -3.87
CA ILE A 204 -0.66 23.81 -4.89
C ILE A 204 -1.58 24.29 -6.02
N THR A 205 -2.71 24.91 -5.70
CA THR A 205 -3.74 25.32 -6.64
C THR A 205 -3.58 26.76 -7.20
N ASN A 206 -2.43 27.38 -6.96
CA ASN A 206 -2.16 28.78 -7.35
C ASN A 206 -3.24 29.77 -6.86
N GLY A 207 -3.72 29.57 -5.63
CA GLY A 207 -4.68 30.44 -4.96
C GLY A 207 -6.13 30.05 -5.13
N ARG A 208 -6.45 29.00 -5.90
CA ARG A 208 -7.81 28.47 -6.03
C ARG A 208 -8.23 27.78 -4.71
N GLU A 209 -9.42 28.08 -4.25
CA GLU A 209 -10.00 27.42 -3.09
C GLU A 209 -10.40 25.98 -3.43
N THR A 210 -10.07 25.04 -2.55
CA THR A 210 -10.46 23.63 -2.66
C THR A 210 -10.76 23.07 -1.28
N GLU A 211 -11.68 22.12 -1.22
CA GLU A 211 -11.96 21.40 0.00
C GLU A 211 -10.80 20.45 0.32
N GLY A 212 -10.44 20.36 1.61
CA GLY A 212 -9.29 19.59 2.05
C GLY A 212 -9.45 18.05 1.96
N VAL A 213 -10.51 17.56 1.36
CA VAL A 213 -10.75 16.12 1.09
C VAL A 213 -10.62 15.77 -0.39
N HIS A 214 -10.66 16.75 -1.29
CA HIS A 214 -10.56 16.55 -2.74
C HIS A 214 -9.14 16.81 -3.21
N VAL A 215 -8.55 15.84 -3.89
CA VAL A 215 -7.25 16.04 -4.56
C VAL A 215 -7.46 17.03 -5.71
N PRO A 216 -6.72 18.16 -5.75
CA PRO A 216 -6.77 19.09 -6.90
C PRO A 216 -6.05 18.44 -8.09
N ILE A 217 -6.75 17.52 -8.76
CA ILE A 217 -6.16 16.61 -9.74
C ILE A 217 -5.49 17.34 -10.91
N GLU A 218 -6.01 18.47 -11.31
CA GLU A 218 -5.44 19.32 -12.36
C GLU A 218 -4.10 19.97 -11.99
N ASP A 219 -3.85 20.18 -10.70
CA ASP A 219 -2.61 20.77 -10.17
C ASP A 219 -1.66 19.70 -9.58
N THR A 220 -2.04 18.41 -9.65
CA THR A 220 -1.25 17.28 -9.19
C THR A 220 -0.30 16.81 -10.28
N ASP A 221 1.00 16.76 -10.04
CA ASP A 221 2.00 16.34 -11.01
C ASP A 221 2.09 14.82 -11.11
N GLN A 222 1.91 14.13 -9.98
CA GLN A 222 2.02 12.67 -9.91
C GLN A 222 1.19 12.08 -8.77
N VAL A 223 0.89 10.78 -8.88
CA VAL A 223 0.25 9.99 -7.84
C VAL A 223 1.20 8.88 -7.39
N PHE A 224 1.44 8.77 -6.10
CA PHE A 224 2.12 7.63 -5.50
C PHE A 224 1.10 6.68 -4.87
N TRP A 225 1.00 5.50 -5.44
CA TRP A 225 0.24 4.39 -4.90
C TRP A 225 1.15 3.60 -3.96
N GLN A 226 0.89 3.69 -2.67
CA GLN A 226 1.70 3.09 -1.62
C GLN A 226 0.89 1.99 -0.94
N ALA A 227 1.42 0.77 -0.91
CA ALA A 227 0.89 -0.30 -0.09
C ALA A 227 1.75 -0.44 1.18
N VAL A 228 1.14 -0.68 2.32
CA VAL A 228 1.86 -0.99 3.57
C VAL A 228 1.54 -2.40 4.03
N MET A 229 2.58 -3.17 4.33
CA MET A 229 2.47 -4.53 4.84
C MET A 229 3.38 -4.73 6.06
N ARG A 230 3.18 -5.83 6.77
CA ARG A 230 4.09 -6.29 7.83
C ARG A 230 4.54 -7.70 7.54
N GLN A 231 5.81 -7.83 7.21
CA GLN A 231 6.49 -9.09 6.98
C GLN A 231 7.83 -9.03 7.72
N ASN A 232 8.31 -10.15 8.25
CA ASN A 232 9.45 -10.14 9.17
C ASN A 232 10.72 -10.78 8.60
N THR A 233 10.65 -11.35 7.39
CA THR A 233 11.78 -12.11 6.82
C THR A 233 12.37 -11.46 5.58
N VAL A 234 11.73 -11.64 4.41
CA VAL A 234 12.38 -11.42 3.10
C VAL A 234 11.91 -10.20 2.34
N VAL A 235 10.91 -9.47 2.83
CA VAL A 235 10.46 -8.25 2.16
C VAL A 235 11.27 -7.05 2.69
N PRO A 236 12.01 -6.35 1.82
CA PRO A 236 12.79 -5.18 2.22
C PRO A 236 11.89 -3.99 2.61
N PRO A 237 12.45 -2.94 3.22
CA PRO A 237 11.68 -1.77 3.66
C PRO A 237 10.87 -1.08 2.56
N LEU A 238 11.37 -1.06 1.32
CA LEU A 238 10.71 -0.40 0.20
C LEU A 238 10.99 -1.12 -1.12
N ARG A 239 9.91 -1.33 -1.90
CA ARG A 239 9.97 -1.85 -3.28
C ARG A 239 9.21 -0.91 -4.20
N ARG A 240 9.70 -0.77 -5.45
CA ARG A 240 8.98 -0.14 -6.55
C ARG A 240 8.43 -1.22 -7.47
N LEU A 241 7.21 -1.05 -7.92
CA LEU A 241 6.42 -2.06 -8.60
C LEU A 241 5.86 -1.52 -9.94
N SER A 242 5.45 -2.43 -10.83
CA SER A 242 4.52 -2.09 -11.91
C SER A 242 3.08 -1.99 -11.38
N SER A 243 2.16 -1.47 -12.17
CA SER A 243 0.74 -1.42 -11.81
C SER A 243 0.16 -2.81 -11.56
N GLU A 244 0.49 -3.80 -12.40
CA GLU A 244 0.07 -5.18 -12.23
C GLU A 244 0.61 -5.80 -10.94
N GLN A 245 1.90 -5.60 -10.66
CA GLN A 245 2.52 -6.08 -9.41
C GLN A 245 1.87 -5.45 -8.18
N TYR A 246 1.56 -4.16 -8.24
CA TYR A 246 0.90 -3.46 -7.16
C TYR A 246 -0.48 -4.06 -6.86
N ILE A 247 -1.30 -4.27 -7.88
CA ILE A 247 -2.64 -4.88 -7.72
C ILE A 247 -2.52 -6.29 -7.12
N ARG A 248 -1.56 -7.11 -7.57
CA ARG A 248 -1.32 -8.43 -6.99
C ARG A 248 -0.92 -8.36 -5.51
N ILE A 249 -0.05 -7.43 -5.14
CA ILE A 249 0.37 -7.24 -3.75
C ILE A 249 -0.81 -6.86 -2.86
N LEU A 250 -1.75 -6.05 -3.34
CA LEU A 250 -2.97 -5.76 -2.60
C LEU A 250 -3.82 -7.00 -2.34
N MET A 251 -3.78 -8.00 -3.23
CA MET A 251 -4.54 -9.24 -3.09
C MET A 251 -3.92 -10.23 -2.09
N TYR A 252 -2.60 -10.28 -2.00
CA TYR A 252 -1.89 -11.21 -1.12
C TYR A 252 -0.95 -10.53 -0.11
N GLY A 253 -1.12 -9.24 0.09
CA GLY A 253 -0.32 -8.50 1.06
C GLY A 253 -0.38 -9.12 2.45
N GLU A 254 0.74 -9.08 3.16
CA GLU A 254 0.80 -9.65 4.50
C GLU A 254 0.46 -8.62 5.55
N ALA A 255 -0.45 -9.02 6.41
CA ALA A 255 -0.84 -8.31 7.60
C ALA A 255 -0.43 -9.08 8.83
N VAL A 256 -0.16 -8.39 9.91
CA VAL A 256 -0.02 -9.00 11.24
C VAL A 256 -1.23 -8.61 12.06
N GLN A 257 -1.98 -9.62 12.49
CA GLN A 257 -3.17 -9.40 13.28
C GLN A 257 -2.85 -8.73 14.61
N MET A 258 -3.43 -7.58 14.86
CA MET A 258 -3.27 -6.82 16.09
C MET A 258 -4.63 -6.62 16.75
N GLY A 259 -4.68 -6.81 18.05
CA GLY A 259 -5.71 -6.46 19.06
C GLY A 259 -7.19 -6.34 18.74
N ALA A 260 -7.60 -6.08 17.52
CA ALA A 260 -9.01 -6.00 17.14
C ALA A 260 -9.62 -7.36 16.72
N ALA A 261 -8.78 -8.32 16.35
CA ALA A 261 -9.22 -9.67 15.98
C ALA A 261 -8.82 -10.67 17.07
N ILE A 262 -9.81 -11.28 17.66
CA ILE A 262 -9.64 -12.23 18.77
C ILE A 262 -9.02 -13.52 18.20
N GLY A 263 -7.85 -13.91 18.68
CA GLY A 263 -7.30 -15.26 18.52
C GLY A 263 -6.04 -15.42 17.67
N ALA A 264 -5.56 -14.39 16.95
CA ALA A 264 -4.37 -14.49 16.10
C ALA A 264 -3.39 -13.31 16.24
N ILE A 265 -3.33 -12.71 17.42
CA ILE A 265 -2.46 -11.56 17.71
C ILE A 265 -1.00 -11.92 17.38
N GLY A 266 -0.38 -11.13 16.50
CA GLY A 266 1.02 -11.27 16.11
C GLY A 266 1.32 -12.33 15.05
N ARG A 267 0.33 -13.05 14.53
CA ARG A 267 0.53 -14.01 13.42
C ARG A 267 0.33 -13.33 12.07
N PRO A 268 1.25 -13.48 11.11
CA PRO A 268 1.05 -13.01 9.75
C PRO A 268 -0.07 -13.82 9.07
N TYR A 269 -0.85 -13.14 8.26
CA TYR A 269 -1.88 -13.77 7.42
C TYR A 269 -1.96 -13.05 6.07
N VAL A 270 -2.44 -13.75 5.06
CA VAL A 270 -2.66 -13.19 3.72
C VAL A 270 -4.07 -12.62 3.66
N GLU A 271 -4.18 -11.34 3.34
CA GLU A 271 -5.44 -10.62 3.27
C GLU A 271 -5.46 -9.65 2.11
N TYR A 272 -6.60 -9.52 1.45
CA TYR A 272 -6.83 -8.39 0.57
C TYR A 272 -6.85 -7.10 1.39
N PHE A 273 -6.06 -6.12 1.01
CA PHE A 273 -5.82 -4.94 1.84
C PHE A 273 -7.07 -4.09 2.13
N SER A 274 -8.13 -4.24 1.36
CA SER A 274 -9.41 -3.57 1.59
C SER A 274 -10.52 -4.52 2.04
N ASP A 275 -10.21 -5.76 2.44
CA ASP A 275 -11.17 -6.80 2.78
C ASP A 275 -12.31 -6.36 3.71
N PRO A 276 -12.05 -5.61 4.81
CA PRO A 276 -13.13 -5.12 5.67
C PRO A 276 -14.05 -4.08 5.03
N PHE A 277 -13.68 -3.51 3.89
CA PHE A 277 -14.32 -2.36 3.25
C PHE A 277 -14.59 -2.59 1.76
N ILE A 278 -14.92 -3.81 1.36
CA ILE A 278 -15.26 -4.12 -0.03
C ILE A 278 -16.78 -4.24 -0.25
N ILE A 279 -17.21 -3.88 -1.44
CA ILE A 279 -18.55 -4.15 -1.94
C ILE A 279 -18.41 -5.11 -3.11
N GLY A 280 -18.91 -6.34 -2.97
CA GLY A 280 -18.79 -7.41 -3.96
C GLY A 280 -17.58 -8.31 -3.70
N LEU A 281 -16.98 -8.84 -4.76
CA LEU A 281 -15.88 -9.79 -4.66
C LEU A 281 -14.52 -9.07 -4.74
N GLU A 282 -13.50 -9.67 -4.14
CA GLU A 282 -12.15 -9.11 -4.05
C GLU A 282 -11.50 -8.98 -5.43
N ASP A 283 -11.64 -10.00 -6.28
CA ASP A 283 -11.14 -10.01 -7.66
C ASP A 283 -11.82 -8.94 -8.53
N GLU A 284 -13.13 -8.74 -8.38
CA GLU A 284 -13.86 -7.66 -9.06
C GLU A 284 -13.37 -6.28 -8.64
N ASN A 285 -13.07 -6.07 -7.35
CA ASN A 285 -12.54 -4.81 -6.86
C ASN A 285 -11.10 -4.59 -7.34
N ALA A 286 -10.28 -5.63 -7.40
CA ALA A 286 -8.93 -5.57 -7.95
C ALA A 286 -8.94 -5.19 -9.43
N ASN A 287 -9.82 -5.79 -10.24
CA ASN A 287 -10.00 -5.45 -11.64
C ASN A 287 -10.50 -4.01 -11.83
N SER A 288 -11.46 -3.58 -11.01
CA SER A 288 -11.95 -2.20 -11.03
C SER A 288 -10.82 -1.21 -10.73
N LEU A 289 -9.99 -1.49 -9.72
CA LEU A 289 -8.85 -0.65 -9.37
C LEU A 289 -7.84 -0.57 -10.53
N TYR A 290 -7.51 -1.71 -11.14
CA TYR A 290 -6.60 -1.72 -12.27
C TYR A 290 -7.14 -0.88 -13.45
N ASN A 291 -8.41 -1.05 -13.81
CA ASN A 291 -9.04 -0.29 -14.89
C ASN A 291 -9.02 1.22 -14.61
N ILE A 292 -9.30 1.64 -13.37
CA ILE A 292 -9.25 3.05 -12.97
C ILE A 292 -7.82 3.58 -13.09
N VAL A 293 -6.86 2.85 -12.55
CA VAL A 293 -5.43 3.20 -12.63
C VAL A 293 -4.97 3.37 -14.08
N LYS A 294 -5.34 2.44 -14.97
CA LYS A 294 -5.02 2.54 -16.40
C LYS A 294 -5.68 3.75 -17.07
N LYS A 295 -6.91 4.06 -16.75
CA LYS A 295 -7.58 5.27 -17.26
C LYS A 295 -6.94 6.57 -16.78
N ILE A 296 -6.45 6.60 -15.54
CA ILE A 296 -5.69 7.75 -15.02
C ILE A 296 -4.37 7.89 -15.78
N GLU A 297 -3.69 6.79 -16.07
CA GLU A 297 -2.44 6.75 -16.84
C GLU A 297 -2.65 7.20 -18.30
N GLU A 298 -3.69 6.69 -18.97
CA GLU A 298 -4.11 7.10 -20.32
C GLU A 298 -4.44 8.60 -20.37
N GLY A 299 -4.98 9.14 -19.28
CA GLY A 299 -5.24 10.56 -19.10
C GLY A 299 -3.97 11.41 -18.98
N GLY A 300 -2.80 10.80 -18.86
CA GLY A 300 -1.49 11.48 -18.84
C GLY A 300 -1.03 11.94 -17.46
N LEU A 301 -1.68 11.51 -16.36
CA LEU A 301 -1.20 11.75 -15.01
C LEU A 301 -0.16 10.68 -14.64
N SER A 302 1.03 11.11 -14.26
CA SER A 302 2.12 10.21 -13.85
C SER A 302 1.72 9.42 -12.60
N GLN A 303 1.99 8.12 -12.60
CA GLN A 303 1.71 7.25 -11.46
C GLN A 303 2.93 6.38 -11.15
N GLN A 304 3.20 6.18 -9.87
CA GLN A 304 4.24 5.27 -9.39
C GLN A 304 3.68 4.39 -8.27
N TYR A 305 4.17 3.16 -8.18
CA TYR A 305 3.62 2.13 -7.31
C TYR A 305 4.71 1.61 -6.38
N PHE A 306 4.41 1.60 -5.08
CA PHE A 306 5.36 1.23 -4.05
C PHE A 306 4.73 0.30 -3.02
N VAL A 307 5.54 -0.54 -2.40
CA VAL A 307 5.17 -1.25 -1.19
C VAL A 307 6.20 -1.00 -0.10
N PHE A 308 5.71 -0.59 1.07
CA PHE A 308 6.48 -0.42 2.28
C PHE A 308 6.28 -1.62 3.20
N ASN A 309 7.36 -2.21 3.66
CA ASN A 309 7.33 -3.15 4.78
C ASN A 309 7.56 -2.37 6.08
N THR A 310 6.58 -2.38 6.96
CA THR A 310 6.65 -1.73 8.29
C THR A 310 6.84 -2.74 9.43
N GLY A 311 7.12 -4.00 9.09
CA GLY A 311 7.44 -5.07 10.02
C GLY A 311 8.92 -5.11 10.36
N GLY A 312 9.62 -6.09 9.80
CA GLY A 312 11.05 -6.29 9.99
C GLY A 312 11.70 -7.08 8.87
N VAL A 313 12.96 -7.38 9.04
CA VAL A 313 13.75 -8.24 8.16
C VAL A 313 14.59 -9.19 9.01
N GLY A 314 15.02 -10.31 8.46
CA GLY A 314 15.99 -11.17 9.10
C GLY A 314 15.46 -12.11 10.19
N ALA A 315 14.13 -12.23 10.37
CA ALA A 315 13.56 -13.16 11.34
C ALA A 315 13.79 -14.62 10.96
N ASP A 316 13.87 -15.50 11.96
CA ASP A 316 14.04 -16.93 11.74
C ASP A 316 12.81 -17.59 11.12
N THR A 317 11.63 -17.08 11.44
CA THR A 317 10.33 -17.54 10.89
C THR A 317 9.42 -16.37 10.57
N ASN A 318 8.45 -16.57 9.67
CA ASN A 318 7.43 -15.55 9.36
C ASN A 318 6.53 -15.23 10.57
N ASP A 319 6.33 -16.19 11.47
CA ASP A 319 5.36 -16.09 12.57
C ASP A 319 5.88 -15.31 13.77
N GLN A 320 7.19 -15.12 13.86
CA GLN A 320 7.81 -14.47 15.02
C GLN A 320 8.77 -13.36 14.57
N ALA A 321 8.57 -12.19 15.14
CA ALA A 321 9.50 -11.07 15.03
C ALA A 321 10.70 -11.30 15.96
N SER A 322 11.47 -12.39 15.70
CA SER A 322 12.58 -12.84 16.53
C SER A 322 13.65 -13.55 15.70
N GLY A 323 14.81 -13.74 16.27
CA GLY A 323 15.97 -14.37 15.66
C GLY A 323 17.24 -13.54 15.83
N ALA A 324 18.39 -14.17 15.62
CA ALA A 324 19.69 -13.51 15.80
C ALA A 324 19.90 -12.33 14.83
N ASN A 325 19.33 -12.42 13.64
CA ASN A 325 19.46 -11.42 12.58
C ASN A 325 18.21 -10.54 12.43
N TYR A 326 17.17 -10.75 13.26
CA TYR A 326 15.96 -9.96 13.16
C TYR A 326 16.20 -8.49 13.48
N LYS A 327 15.71 -7.63 12.59
CA LYS A 327 15.68 -6.19 12.79
C LYS A 327 14.29 -5.67 12.47
N LYS A 328 13.68 -4.98 13.42
CA LYS A 328 12.44 -4.24 13.19
C LYS A 328 12.76 -3.03 12.32
N ILE A 329 11.99 -2.81 11.27
CA ILE A 329 12.08 -1.59 10.45
C ILE A 329 11.56 -0.41 11.30
N PRO A 330 12.42 0.57 11.62
CA PRO A 330 12.00 1.71 12.42
C PRO A 330 11.11 2.65 11.60
N ARG A 331 10.20 3.31 12.28
CA ARG A 331 9.28 4.30 11.70
C ARG A 331 10.04 5.41 10.96
N GLU A 332 11.13 5.87 11.56
CA GLU A 332 12.00 6.91 11.03
C GLU A 332 12.56 6.55 9.65
N LEU A 333 12.98 5.29 9.46
CA LEU A 333 13.44 4.81 8.16
C LEU A 333 12.29 4.81 7.13
N THR A 334 11.09 4.40 7.53
CA THR A 334 9.93 4.39 6.63
C THR A 334 9.57 5.82 6.18
N LEU A 335 9.56 6.78 7.09
CA LEU A 335 9.33 8.20 6.78
C LEU A 335 10.45 8.79 5.92
N MET A 336 11.70 8.46 6.23
CA MET A 336 12.86 8.89 5.43
C MET A 336 12.79 8.36 3.99
N LEU A 337 12.38 7.11 3.80
CA LEU A 337 12.21 6.53 2.47
C LEU A 337 11.05 7.19 1.71
N GLN A 338 9.94 7.51 2.38
CA GLN A 338 8.84 8.24 1.75
C GLN A 338 9.27 9.65 1.33
N GLU A 339 10.00 10.36 2.17
CA GLU A 339 10.59 11.66 1.81
C GLU A 339 11.56 11.52 0.63
N ALA A 340 12.43 10.50 0.64
CA ALA A 340 13.36 10.26 -0.45
C ALA A 340 12.67 9.99 -1.79
N LEU A 341 11.52 9.29 -1.79
CA LEU A 341 10.69 9.12 -2.99
C LEU A 341 10.18 10.47 -3.52
N LEU A 342 9.66 11.33 -2.64
CA LEU A 342 9.17 12.66 -3.01
C LEU A 342 10.27 13.56 -3.58
N ARG A 343 11.51 13.33 -3.18
CA ARG A 343 12.69 14.07 -3.64
C ARG A 343 13.37 13.47 -4.86
N ASP A 344 12.84 12.35 -5.41
CA ASP A 344 13.49 11.57 -6.47
C ASP A 344 14.92 11.12 -6.08
N ALA A 345 15.15 10.80 -4.79
CA ALA A 345 16.45 10.51 -4.22
C ALA A 345 16.68 9.01 -3.92
N VAL A 346 15.76 8.12 -4.29
CA VAL A 346 15.89 6.68 -4.03
C VAL A 346 16.58 6.00 -5.19
N LYS A 347 17.66 5.27 -4.90
CA LYS A 347 18.31 4.35 -5.86
C LYS A 347 17.67 2.98 -5.74
N PHE A 348 17.21 2.45 -6.86
CA PHE A 348 16.61 1.14 -6.98
C PHE A 348 17.50 0.18 -7.75
N GLU A 349 17.48 -1.11 -7.37
CA GLU A 349 18.11 -2.21 -8.09
C GLU A 349 17.10 -3.35 -8.23
N TYR A 350 17.03 -3.95 -9.43
CA TYR A 350 16.12 -5.06 -9.70
C TYR A 350 16.56 -6.33 -8.97
N GLU A 351 15.60 -7.07 -8.43
CA GLU A 351 15.83 -8.35 -7.74
C GLU A 351 14.96 -9.45 -8.35
N ASP A 352 15.60 -10.49 -8.86
CA ASP A 352 14.96 -11.53 -9.66
C ASP A 352 13.89 -12.35 -8.94
N LEU A 353 14.13 -12.73 -7.67
CA LEU A 353 13.21 -13.61 -6.93
C LEU A 353 11.93 -12.91 -6.48
N LEU A 354 12.01 -11.62 -6.21
CA LEU A 354 10.85 -10.77 -5.92
C LEU A 354 10.25 -10.14 -7.20
N GLY A 355 11.01 -10.20 -8.31
CA GLY A 355 10.60 -9.69 -9.61
C GLY A 355 10.31 -8.19 -9.62
N SER A 356 11.02 -7.40 -8.81
CA SER A 356 10.76 -5.97 -8.65
C SER A 356 12.00 -5.20 -8.23
N ASP A 357 11.92 -3.88 -8.31
CA ASP A 357 12.99 -3.00 -7.90
C ASP A 357 13.00 -2.81 -6.37
N LEU A 358 14.15 -3.04 -5.73
CA LEU A 358 14.37 -2.82 -4.30
C LEU A 358 15.07 -1.49 -4.08
N ALA A 359 14.65 -0.72 -3.08
CA ALA A 359 15.40 0.44 -2.63
C ALA A 359 16.72 -0.02 -1.97
N VAL A 360 17.85 0.37 -2.54
CA VAL A 360 19.18 -0.03 -2.10
C VAL A 360 19.96 1.08 -1.44
N ALA A 361 19.65 2.33 -1.78
CA ALA A 361 20.30 3.52 -1.19
C ALA A 361 19.43 4.76 -1.36
N ILE A 362 19.73 5.80 -0.59
CA ILE A 362 19.31 7.17 -0.86
C ILE A 362 20.53 7.93 -1.37
N VAL A 363 20.36 8.68 -2.47
CA VAL A 363 21.44 9.35 -3.18
C VAL A 363 21.22 10.86 -3.27
N ASP A 364 22.29 11.63 -3.24
CA ASP A 364 22.26 13.07 -3.51
C ASP A 364 22.23 13.37 -5.03
N GLU A 365 22.18 14.65 -5.40
CA GLU A 365 22.14 15.10 -6.80
C GLU A 365 23.34 14.59 -7.63
N ALA A 366 24.50 14.40 -6.99
CA ALA A 366 25.69 13.86 -7.64
C ALA A 366 25.67 12.33 -7.76
N GLY A 367 24.64 11.65 -7.25
CA GLY A 367 24.55 10.20 -7.18
C GLY A 367 25.35 9.59 -6.02
N THR A 368 25.82 10.41 -5.07
CA THR A 368 26.52 9.91 -3.89
C THR A 368 25.53 9.30 -2.91
N GLU A 369 25.80 8.09 -2.45
CA GLU A 369 24.95 7.41 -1.48
C GLU A 369 25.10 8.05 -0.09
N VAL A 370 24.03 8.66 0.42
CA VAL A 370 23.99 9.28 1.76
C VAL A 370 23.37 8.35 2.81
N VAL A 371 22.63 7.33 2.36
CA VAL A 371 22.14 6.22 3.18
C VAL A 371 22.30 4.94 2.35
N ASP A 372 23.02 3.95 2.87
CA ASP A 372 23.11 2.61 2.29
C ASP A 372 22.16 1.65 3.02
N LEU A 373 21.30 0.96 2.25
CA LEU A 373 20.33 0.01 2.80
C LEU A 373 20.80 -1.46 2.65
N ARG A 374 21.84 -1.72 1.85
CA ARG A 374 22.19 -3.07 1.40
C ARG A 374 22.56 -4.02 2.53
N ASN A 375 23.45 -3.58 3.41
CA ASN A 375 23.99 -4.47 4.45
C ASN A 375 23.02 -4.68 5.61
N GLU A 376 22.19 -3.70 5.88
CA GLU A 376 21.35 -3.71 7.07
C GLU A 376 19.91 -4.15 6.77
N TRP A 377 19.39 -3.77 5.60
CA TRP A 377 17.96 -3.85 5.30
C TRP A 377 17.59 -4.73 4.10
N LEU A 378 18.59 -5.22 3.33
CA LEU A 378 18.29 -6.15 2.24
C LEU A 378 18.36 -7.61 2.74
N PRO A 379 17.24 -8.34 2.73
CA PRO A 379 17.19 -9.70 3.25
C PRO A 379 18.18 -10.68 2.58
N LYS A 380 18.44 -10.51 1.28
CA LYS A 380 19.43 -11.34 0.55
C LYS A 380 20.82 -11.28 1.20
N ASN A 381 21.24 -10.08 1.64
CA ASN A 381 22.54 -9.89 2.29
C ASN A 381 22.54 -10.36 3.75
N ILE A 382 21.39 -10.34 4.41
CA ILE A 382 21.21 -10.78 5.80
C ILE A 382 21.27 -12.32 5.89
N TYR A 383 20.56 -13.03 5.00
CA TYR A 383 20.46 -14.48 5.03
C TYR A 383 21.51 -15.21 4.19
N GLY A 384 22.06 -14.54 3.17
CA GLY A 384 22.79 -15.17 2.09
C GLY A 384 21.85 -15.82 1.05
N GLU A 385 22.38 -16.09 -0.14
CA GLU A 385 21.60 -16.41 -1.33
C GLU A 385 20.72 -17.66 -1.17
N LYS A 386 21.25 -18.73 -0.60
CA LYS A 386 20.53 -20.00 -0.44
C LYS A 386 19.35 -19.87 0.54
N ASP A 387 19.58 -19.32 1.72
CA ASP A 387 18.56 -19.14 2.75
C ASP A 387 17.50 -18.16 2.29
N TYR A 388 17.90 -17.09 1.62
CA TYR A 388 17.00 -16.11 1.04
C TYR A 388 16.07 -16.74 0.02
N SER A 389 16.60 -17.52 -0.94
CA SER A 389 15.80 -18.24 -1.94
C SER A 389 14.78 -19.20 -1.31
N GLN A 390 15.20 -19.98 -0.30
CA GLN A 390 14.29 -20.89 0.40
C GLN A 390 13.14 -20.15 1.09
N ARG A 391 13.42 -19.00 1.70
CA ARG A 391 12.41 -18.17 2.38
C ARG A 391 11.45 -17.48 1.40
N ILE A 392 11.96 -17.10 0.23
CA ILE A 392 11.09 -16.58 -0.85
C ILE A 392 10.16 -17.69 -1.35
N THR A 393 10.65 -18.93 -1.52
CA THR A 393 9.82 -20.07 -1.89
C THR A 393 8.71 -20.30 -0.85
N GLU A 394 9.05 -20.31 0.42
CA GLU A 394 8.08 -20.49 1.50
C GLU A 394 7.05 -19.36 1.55
N LEU A 395 7.47 -18.11 1.37
CA LEU A 395 6.59 -16.95 1.29
C LEU A 395 5.63 -17.06 0.09
N SER A 396 6.16 -17.41 -1.09
CA SER A 396 5.37 -17.56 -2.32
C SER A 396 4.33 -18.69 -2.18
N ARG A 397 4.75 -19.82 -1.59
CA ARG A 397 3.86 -20.94 -1.26
C ARG A 397 2.74 -20.50 -0.32
N ARG A 398 3.06 -19.76 0.73
CA ARG A 398 2.10 -19.27 1.71
C ARG A 398 1.12 -18.27 1.10
N ARG A 399 1.59 -17.37 0.27
CA ARG A 399 0.73 -16.42 -0.46
C ARG A 399 -0.22 -17.13 -1.41
N PHE A 400 0.24 -18.20 -2.06
CA PHE A 400 -0.58 -18.95 -3.01
C PHE A 400 -1.60 -19.86 -2.31
N TYR A 401 -1.17 -20.69 -1.37
CA TYR A 401 -2.00 -21.71 -0.71
C TYR A 401 -2.53 -21.32 0.68
N GLY A 402 -1.97 -20.30 1.32
CA GLY A 402 -2.19 -20.01 2.73
C GLY A 402 -1.31 -20.87 3.65
N GLU A 403 -1.74 -21.03 4.89
CA GLU A 403 -1.02 -21.81 5.91
C GLU A 403 -0.90 -23.29 5.52
N SER A 404 -1.95 -23.85 4.94
CA SER A 404 -1.93 -25.19 4.39
C SER A 404 -2.67 -25.25 3.06
N GLN A 405 -2.31 -26.20 2.20
CA GLN A 405 -2.99 -26.43 0.93
C GLN A 405 -4.48 -26.74 1.09
N LYS A 406 -4.91 -27.15 2.29
CA LYS A 406 -6.30 -27.50 2.59
C LYS A 406 -7.14 -26.28 3.00
N ASP A 407 -6.52 -25.25 3.54
CA ASP A 407 -7.24 -24.13 4.18
C ASP A 407 -7.77 -23.10 3.18
N LYS A 408 -7.30 -23.14 1.92
CA LYS A 408 -7.67 -22.17 0.87
C LYS A 408 -7.56 -20.71 1.34
N ALA A 409 -6.64 -20.45 2.27
CA ALA A 409 -6.47 -19.15 2.91
C ALA A 409 -5.53 -18.20 2.15
N GLY A 410 -4.86 -18.72 1.11
CA GLY A 410 -4.05 -17.91 0.22
C GLY A 410 -4.86 -17.26 -0.89
N ILE A 411 -4.16 -16.68 -1.87
CA ILE A 411 -4.78 -15.97 -3.00
C ILE A 411 -5.72 -16.87 -3.84
N LEU A 412 -5.54 -18.20 -3.81
CA LEU A 412 -6.42 -19.16 -4.48
C LEU A 412 -7.88 -19.06 -4.02
N ARG A 413 -8.15 -18.54 -2.83
CA ARG A 413 -9.53 -18.31 -2.35
C ARG A 413 -10.31 -17.35 -3.25
N TYR A 414 -9.63 -16.44 -3.92
CA TYR A 414 -10.21 -15.45 -4.81
C TYR A 414 -10.42 -15.96 -6.24
N THR A 415 -9.91 -17.15 -6.56
CA THR A 415 -9.99 -17.71 -7.90
C THR A 415 -11.23 -18.62 -8.04
N LYS A 416 -12.19 -18.23 -8.86
CA LYS A 416 -13.41 -19.02 -9.09
C LYS A 416 -13.14 -20.34 -9.82
N VAL A 417 -12.14 -20.36 -10.69
CA VAL A 417 -11.81 -21.52 -11.55
C VAL A 417 -11.26 -22.67 -10.72
N VAL A 418 -10.30 -22.43 -9.86
CA VAL A 418 -9.62 -23.45 -9.06
C VAL A 418 -10.56 -24.14 -8.09
N ASN A 419 -11.55 -23.43 -7.55
CA ASN A 419 -12.51 -24.00 -6.62
C ASN A 419 -13.48 -25.01 -7.25
N ARG A 420 -13.58 -25.03 -8.58
CA ARG A 420 -14.55 -25.86 -9.30
C ARG A 420 -13.96 -27.09 -9.98
N LEU A 421 -12.67 -27.05 -10.34
CA LEU A 421 -12.11 -27.95 -11.33
C LEU A 421 -10.95 -28.82 -10.87
N TYR A 422 -10.21 -28.41 -9.81
CA TYR A 422 -8.93 -29.06 -9.49
C TYR A 422 -8.77 -29.36 -8.00
N ASP A 423 -8.11 -30.48 -7.74
CA ASP A 423 -7.44 -30.67 -6.45
C ASP A 423 -6.25 -29.69 -6.42
N LEU A 424 -6.26 -28.79 -5.44
CA LEU A 424 -5.20 -27.77 -5.28
C LEU A 424 -3.82 -28.38 -5.08
N SER A 425 -3.73 -29.68 -4.72
CA SER A 425 -2.48 -30.43 -4.61
C SER A 425 -1.75 -30.62 -5.93
N ASP A 426 -2.47 -30.54 -7.05
CA ASP A 426 -1.89 -30.73 -8.39
C ASP A 426 -1.25 -29.48 -8.98
N ILE A 427 -1.47 -28.31 -8.36
CA ILE A 427 -0.89 -27.05 -8.82
C ILE A 427 0.57 -26.99 -8.32
N PRO A 428 1.54 -26.66 -9.19
CA PRO A 428 2.93 -26.49 -8.78
C PRO A 428 3.09 -25.44 -7.70
N VAL A 429 3.92 -25.69 -6.72
CA VAL A 429 4.31 -24.70 -5.72
C VAL A 429 5.22 -23.66 -6.39
N PRO A 430 4.89 -22.37 -6.39
CA PRO A 430 5.77 -21.36 -6.95
C PRO A 430 7.05 -21.24 -6.11
N SER A 431 8.21 -21.21 -6.78
CA SER A 431 9.51 -21.11 -6.13
C SER A 431 9.87 -19.68 -5.75
N ASN A 432 9.25 -18.71 -6.42
CA ASN A 432 9.51 -17.29 -6.20
C ASN A 432 8.29 -16.45 -6.58
N GLU A 433 8.38 -15.14 -6.39
CA GLU A 433 7.25 -14.22 -6.64
C GLU A 433 6.94 -14.06 -8.14
N ARG A 434 7.91 -14.24 -9.02
CA ARG A 434 7.68 -14.26 -10.48
C ARG A 434 6.85 -15.45 -10.91
N GLU A 435 7.22 -16.66 -10.46
CA GLU A 435 6.43 -17.87 -10.74
C GLU A 435 5.02 -17.77 -10.14
N LEU A 436 4.89 -17.19 -8.95
CA LEU A 436 3.58 -16.88 -8.36
C LEU A 436 2.76 -15.99 -9.30
N ALA A 437 3.36 -14.94 -9.85
CA ALA A 437 2.70 -14.04 -10.79
C ALA A 437 2.27 -14.76 -12.07
N TRP A 438 3.12 -15.63 -12.62
CA TRP A 438 2.80 -16.42 -13.81
C TRP A 438 1.63 -17.39 -13.55
N LEU A 439 1.64 -18.10 -12.42
CA LEU A 439 0.54 -18.97 -12.04
C LEU A 439 -0.77 -18.19 -11.90
N LEU A 440 -0.75 -17.05 -11.23
CA LEU A 440 -1.94 -16.23 -11.04
C LEU A 440 -2.53 -15.71 -12.35
N SER A 441 -1.70 -15.46 -13.36
CA SER A 441 -2.18 -15.03 -14.69
C SER A 441 -3.15 -16.01 -15.34
N PHE A 442 -3.11 -17.29 -14.96
CA PHE A 442 -4.00 -18.33 -15.48
C PHE A 442 -5.21 -18.60 -14.60
N PHE A 443 -5.10 -18.40 -13.30
CA PHE A 443 -6.14 -18.78 -12.36
C PHE A 443 -6.95 -17.59 -11.85
N TRP A 444 -6.37 -16.42 -11.94
CA TRP A 444 -7.02 -15.21 -11.50
C TRP A 444 -7.81 -14.61 -12.66
N ASN A 445 -9.07 -14.31 -12.40
CA ASN A 445 -9.96 -13.64 -13.34
C ASN A 445 -9.59 -12.15 -13.50
N VAL A 446 -8.30 -11.88 -13.72
CA VAL A 446 -7.80 -10.53 -13.95
C VAL A 446 -7.64 -10.35 -15.44
N ASP A 447 -8.43 -9.47 -16.02
CA ASP A 447 -8.37 -9.10 -17.44
C ASP A 447 -7.02 -8.44 -17.85
N HIS A 448 -5.97 -8.47 -17.00
CA HIS A 448 -4.91 -7.46 -17.06
C HIS A 448 -3.50 -7.99 -16.72
N ALA A 449 -3.22 -9.23 -16.99
CA ALA A 449 -1.90 -9.80 -16.77
C ALA A 449 -0.96 -9.66 -18.00
N TYR A 450 -1.15 -8.64 -18.81
CA TYR A 450 -0.42 -8.52 -20.10
C TYR A 450 1.09 -8.37 -19.94
N GLU A 451 1.58 -7.60 -18.98
CA GLU A 451 3.02 -7.46 -18.71
C GLU A 451 3.60 -8.79 -18.25
N THR A 452 2.93 -9.45 -17.31
CA THR A 452 3.31 -10.75 -16.77
C THR A 452 3.28 -11.84 -17.83
N LEU A 453 2.28 -11.84 -18.72
CA LEU A 453 2.18 -12.78 -19.83
C LEU A 453 3.25 -12.52 -20.90
N ALA A 454 3.60 -11.28 -21.16
CA ALA A 454 4.68 -10.92 -22.08
C ALA A 454 6.04 -11.40 -21.55
N GLU A 455 6.29 -11.21 -20.26
CA GLU A 455 7.47 -11.73 -19.59
C GLU A 455 7.53 -13.26 -19.68
N LEU A 456 6.44 -13.95 -19.33
CA LEU A 456 6.34 -15.39 -19.41
C LEU A 456 6.62 -15.90 -20.84
N ARG A 457 6.07 -15.25 -21.86
CA ARG A 457 6.30 -15.58 -23.26
C ARG A 457 7.76 -15.45 -23.67
N ALA A 458 8.44 -14.41 -23.18
CA ALA A 458 9.87 -14.22 -23.44
C ALA A 458 10.68 -15.38 -22.84
N HIS A 459 10.44 -15.74 -21.59
CA HIS A 459 11.13 -16.87 -20.92
C HIS A 459 10.89 -18.22 -21.62
N VAL A 460 9.66 -18.48 -22.05
CA VAL A 460 9.36 -19.69 -22.83
C VAL A 460 10.15 -19.74 -24.14
N SER A 461 10.26 -18.60 -24.80
CA SER A 461 11.02 -18.48 -26.08
C SER A 461 12.52 -18.68 -25.89
N GLU A 462 13.04 -18.37 -24.71
CA GLU A 462 14.46 -18.56 -24.33
C GLU A 462 14.78 -19.99 -23.87
N GLY A 463 13.75 -20.86 -23.71
CA GLY A 463 13.94 -22.27 -23.35
C GLY A 463 14.17 -22.50 -21.86
N ASP A 464 13.65 -21.65 -21.01
CA ASP A 464 13.73 -21.80 -19.56
C ASP A 464 12.91 -23.02 -19.08
N ALA A 465 13.58 -24.08 -18.64
CA ALA A 465 12.97 -25.36 -18.32
C ALA A 465 11.94 -25.34 -17.18
N PRO A 466 12.14 -24.60 -16.06
CA PRO A 466 11.13 -24.49 -14.99
C PRO A 466 9.81 -23.90 -15.49
N VAL A 467 9.86 -22.93 -16.37
CA VAL A 467 8.66 -22.29 -16.94
C VAL A 467 7.95 -23.23 -17.90
N ALA A 468 8.69 -24.01 -18.68
CA ALA A 468 8.10 -24.99 -19.61
C ALA A 468 7.29 -26.06 -18.86
N ASP A 469 7.74 -26.53 -17.70
CA ASP A 469 7.03 -27.50 -16.88
C ASP A 469 5.72 -26.92 -16.30
N VAL A 470 5.75 -25.66 -15.84
CA VAL A 470 4.55 -24.95 -15.36
C VAL A 470 3.53 -24.83 -16.50
N LEU A 471 3.97 -24.38 -17.66
CA LEU A 471 3.09 -24.23 -18.83
C LEU A 471 2.50 -25.54 -19.29
N LYS A 472 3.29 -26.62 -19.33
CA LYS A 472 2.80 -27.95 -19.69
C LYS A 472 1.70 -28.42 -18.72
N LYS A 473 1.90 -28.26 -17.42
CA LYS A 473 0.85 -28.59 -16.42
C LYS A 473 -0.40 -27.75 -16.60
N LEU A 474 -0.27 -26.47 -16.88
CA LEU A 474 -1.40 -25.59 -17.17
C LEU A 474 -2.14 -26.00 -18.44
N GLN A 475 -1.43 -26.42 -19.49
CA GLN A 475 -2.03 -26.98 -20.70
C GLN A 475 -2.80 -28.28 -20.44
N ASP A 476 -2.21 -29.19 -19.67
CA ASP A 476 -2.83 -30.45 -19.30
C ASP A 476 -4.12 -30.22 -18.49
N MET A 477 -4.07 -29.27 -17.54
CA MET A 477 -5.24 -28.84 -16.78
C MET A 477 -6.32 -28.21 -17.68
N TYR A 478 -5.91 -27.39 -18.65
CA TYR A 478 -6.83 -26.81 -19.62
C TYR A 478 -7.50 -27.89 -20.51
N ALA A 479 -6.69 -28.81 -21.03
CA ALA A 479 -7.20 -29.91 -21.84
C ALA A 479 -8.19 -30.80 -21.07
N GLN A 480 -7.89 -31.09 -19.80
CA GLN A 480 -8.79 -31.84 -18.92
C GLN A 480 -10.08 -31.10 -18.64
N ALA A 481 -10.04 -29.80 -18.39
CA ALA A 481 -11.21 -28.99 -18.17
C ALA A 481 -12.14 -28.96 -19.39
N THR A 482 -11.58 -28.68 -20.56
CA THR A 482 -12.32 -28.63 -21.83
C THR A 482 -12.83 -30.02 -22.23
N GLY A 483 -12.08 -31.08 -21.99
CA GLY A 483 -12.51 -32.47 -22.20
C GLY A 483 -13.70 -32.88 -21.33
N ASN A 484 -13.86 -32.27 -20.18
CA ASN A 484 -14.99 -32.46 -19.28
C ASN A 484 -16.19 -31.53 -19.59
N GLY A 485 -16.18 -30.80 -20.68
CA GLY A 485 -17.25 -29.89 -21.10
C GLY A 485 -17.34 -28.60 -20.25
N LEU A 486 -16.28 -28.28 -19.53
CA LEU A 486 -16.18 -27.06 -18.73
C LEU A 486 -15.56 -25.95 -19.57
N SER A 487 -16.28 -24.85 -19.73
CA SER A 487 -15.68 -23.63 -20.30
C SER A 487 -14.72 -23.04 -19.28
N LEU A 488 -13.46 -22.84 -19.66
CA LEU A 488 -12.61 -21.90 -18.96
C LEU A 488 -13.24 -20.52 -19.11
N ASP A 489 -13.15 -19.74 -18.06
CA ASP A 489 -13.55 -18.37 -18.19
C ASP A 489 -12.61 -17.62 -19.16
N GLY A 490 -13.11 -16.50 -19.74
CA GLY A 490 -12.49 -15.89 -20.90
C GLY A 490 -11.05 -15.43 -20.70
N ALA A 491 -10.62 -15.14 -19.46
CA ALA A 491 -9.28 -14.67 -19.15
C ALA A 491 -8.23 -15.77 -19.32
N ALA A 492 -8.49 -16.99 -18.85
CA ALA A 492 -7.57 -18.12 -19.02
C ALA A 492 -7.47 -18.52 -20.51
N ALA A 493 -8.60 -18.51 -21.23
CA ALA A 493 -8.59 -18.75 -22.67
C ALA A 493 -7.83 -17.68 -23.45
N ALA A 494 -8.00 -16.41 -23.10
CA ALA A 494 -7.26 -15.30 -23.71
C ALA A 494 -5.76 -15.38 -23.42
N ALA A 495 -5.37 -15.70 -22.17
CA ALA A 495 -3.97 -15.85 -21.78
C ALA A 495 -3.30 -16.99 -22.55
N LEU A 496 -3.94 -18.15 -22.66
CA LEU A 496 -3.42 -19.28 -23.43
C LEU A 496 -3.29 -18.95 -24.92
N SER A 497 -4.30 -18.32 -25.49
CA SER A 497 -4.26 -17.85 -26.88
C SER A 497 -3.13 -16.84 -27.11
N TYR A 498 -2.91 -15.94 -26.18
CA TYR A 498 -1.79 -14.98 -26.26
C TYR A 498 -0.42 -15.67 -26.23
N LEU A 499 -0.29 -16.73 -25.45
CA LEU A 499 0.92 -17.54 -25.38
C LEU A 499 1.12 -18.48 -26.56
N GLY A 500 0.11 -18.63 -27.44
CA GLY A 500 0.16 -19.47 -28.65
C GLY A 500 -0.24 -20.92 -28.41
N PHE A 501 -1.09 -21.15 -27.40
CA PHE A 501 -1.65 -22.47 -27.08
C PHE A 501 -3.12 -22.61 -27.48
#